data_5a7df7137b8b04b0a15a21bf283058c7
#
_entry.id   5a7df7137b8b04b0a15a21bf283058c7
#
_cell.length_a   1.000
_cell.length_b   1.000
_cell.length_c   1.000
_cell.angle_alpha   90.00
_cell.angle_beta   90.00
_cell.angle_gamma   90.00
#
_symmetry.space_group_name_H-M   'P 1'
#
loop_
_entity.id
_entity.type
_entity.pdbx_description
1 polymer ?
#
loop_
_entity_poly.entity_id
_entity_poly.type
_entity_poly.pdbx_seq_one_letter_code
_entity_poly.pdbx_strand_id
1 'polypeptide(L)'
;MRIGYFFIFITDIMKKITLLLLLACISIGTMRAQVKGNGYYRIQNVKTERYMSLTTTETRGISMQSTTVECKALLTKKKWDDVSTDPGTVFYIESKGGDQYNIKGQGSSLYDMINYYIRLKYYESANVYRAWQSKSGGTVWLSDNYEYTLGRDTGYVDNNTPETLNWKITAVDNVDNYLGVKPTISANGKYYASYYAGFPFSVASPNMKVYYISSIDEKEGTATYKELTGIIPASTPVIIECGSKNPAENKIKPELTNPTAVKDNIMKGVYFCVGLRMSAHFTSTKFEPTTMRLLSVDENGSLVFNNDEANAYTVMIKEGASRPYKYPYIKAVPHNTGYLPVSANCPKSLKLVKETTGISNITLGNDNKPANVYNMEGKIVKENATSVEGLPEGIYIFKNKKYVVK
;
A
#
# COMPACT_ATOMS: atom_id res chain seq x y z
N MET A 1 -14.68 68.85 8.32
CA MET A 1 -15.41 68.15 7.22
C MET A 1 -14.54 67.27 6.27
N ARG A 2 -13.21 67.14 6.47
CA ARG A 2 -12.33 66.31 5.55
C ARG A 2 -11.98 64.93 6.08
N ILE A 3 -12.21 64.58 7.33
CA ILE A 3 -11.85 63.29 7.93
C ILE A 3 -12.89 62.19 7.61
N GLY A 4 -14.16 62.54 7.45
CA GLY A 4 -15.21 61.59 7.16
C GLY A 4 -15.10 60.92 5.77
N TYR A 5 -14.69 61.68 4.77
CA TYR A 5 -14.54 61.16 3.40
C TYR A 5 -13.35 60.21 3.23
N PHE A 6 -12.30 60.39 4.05
CA PHE A 6 -11.13 59.51 4.02
C PHE A 6 -11.46 58.10 4.60
N PHE A 7 -12.27 58.02 5.65
CA PHE A 7 -12.70 56.73 6.24
C PHE A 7 -13.63 55.99 5.31
N ILE A 8 -14.56 56.65 4.61
CA ILE A 8 -15.45 56.01 3.68
C ILE A 8 -14.70 55.46 2.47
N PHE A 9 -13.67 56.16 1.99
CA PHE A 9 -12.83 55.73 0.88
C PHE A 9 -12.00 54.49 1.23
N ILE A 10 -11.44 54.43 2.43
CA ILE A 10 -10.67 53.25 2.90
C ILE A 10 -11.57 52.02 3.08
N THR A 11 -12.76 52.17 3.62
CA THR A 11 -13.70 51.03 3.79
C THR A 11 -14.19 50.50 2.45
N ASP A 12 -14.36 51.35 1.42
CA ASP A 12 -14.77 50.90 0.10
C ASP A 12 -13.63 50.18 -0.66
N ILE A 13 -12.39 50.63 -0.50
CA ILE A 13 -11.20 49.95 -1.02
C ILE A 13 -11.01 48.60 -0.32
N MET A 14 -11.14 48.55 0.99
CA MET A 14 -11.03 47.27 1.74
C MET A 14 -12.11 46.27 1.32
N LYS A 15 -13.36 46.70 1.12
CA LYS A 15 -14.43 45.83 0.62
C LYS A 15 -14.14 45.33 -0.78
N LYS A 16 -13.60 46.14 -1.67
CA LYS A 16 -13.20 45.73 -3.02
C LYS A 16 -12.01 44.75 -3.01
N ILE A 17 -11.03 44.94 -2.15
CA ILE A 17 -9.90 44.05 -1.96
C ILE A 17 -10.37 42.71 -1.37
N THR A 18 -11.26 42.74 -0.36
CA THR A 18 -11.83 41.52 0.22
C THR A 18 -12.68 40.73 -0.79
N LEU A 19 -13.46 41.44 -1.63
CA LEU A 19 -14.22 40.82 -2.70
C LEU A 19 -13.32 40.20 -3.79
N LEU A 20 -12.23 40.89 -4.15
CA LEU A 20 -11.23 40.38 -5.11
C LEU A 20 -10.48 39.16 -4.55
N LEU A 21 -10.13 39.16 -3.27
CA LEU A 21 -9.54 38.02 -2.58
C LEU A 21 -10.52 36.84 -2.48
N LEU A 22 -11.81 37.09 -2.19
CA LEU A 22 -12.83 36.06 -2.20
C LEU A 22 -13.03 35.48 -3.62
N LEU A 23 -13.09 36.33 -4.65
CA LEU A 23 -13.17 35.87 -6.04
C LEU A 23 -11.91 35.12 -6.48
N ALA A 24 -10.72 35.52 -6.04
CA ALA A 24 -9.49 34.79 -6.28
C ALA A 24 -9.47 33.43 -5.56
N CYS A 25 -9.97 33.35 -4.33
CA CYS A 25 -10.13 32.08 -3.60
C CYS A 25 -11.15 31.14 -4.25
N ILE A 26 -12.23 31.68 -4.84
CA ILE A 26 -13.23 30.88 -5.57
C ILE A 26 -12.64 30.38 -6.90
N SER A 27 -11.80 31.14 -7.57
CA SER A 27 -11.15 30.72 -8.83
C SER A 27 -10.01 29.70 -8.63
N ILE A 28 -9.43 29.61 -7.44
CA ILE A 28 -8.41 28.58 -7.11
C ILE A 28 -9.06 27.22 -6.86
N GLY A 29 -10.37 27.19 -6.51
CA GLY A 29 -11.09 25.94 -6.17
C GLY A 29 -11.52 25.06 -7.36
N THR A 30 -11.29 25.43 -8.61
CA THR A 30 -11.80 24.70 -9.78
C THR A 30 -10.77 24.30 -10.83
N MET A 31 -9.47 24.41 -10.54
CA MET A 31 -8.49 23.72 -11.36
C MET A 31 -8.52 22.22 -11.04
N ARG A 32 -9.64 21.56 -11.38
CA ARG A 32 -9.72 20.10 -11.39
C ARG A 32 -8.78 19.61 -12.48
N ALA A 33 -7.71 18.99 -12.04
CA ALA A 33 -6.60 18.64 -12.90
C ALA A 33 -7.03 17.62 -13.96
N GLN A 34 -7.05 18.05 -15.20
CA GLN A 34 -6.86 17.19 -16.35
C GLN A 34 -5.64 16.28 -16.06
N VAL A 35 -5.68 15.01 -16.49
CA VAL A 35 -4.52 14.11 -16.43
C VAL A 35 -3.35 14.79 -17.15
N LYS A 36 -2.44 15.39 -16.39
CA LYS A 36 -1.35 16.25 -16.90
C LYS A 36 -0.06 15.48 -17.17
N GLY A 37 -0.14 14.17 -17.40
CA GLY A 37 1.03 13.33 -17.60
C GLY A 37 1.09 12.17 -16.62
N ASN A 38 2.29 11.65 -16.40
CA ASN A 38 2.52 10.49 -15.56
C ASN A 38 2.23 10.80 -14.10
N GLY A 39 1.41 9.97 -13.45
CA GLY A 39 1.02 10.18 -12.07
C GLY A 39 0.12 9.09 -11.51
N TYR A 40 -0.19 9.23 -10.22
CA TYR A 40 -1.10 8.34 -9.52
C TYR A 40 -2.46 8.99 -9.33
N TYR A 41 -3.49 8.26 -9.69
CA TYR A 41 -4.86 8.76 -9.78
C TYR A 41 -5.86 7.76 -9.20
N ARG A 42 -7.02 8.27 -8.77
CA ARG A 42 -8.25 7.48 -8.60
C ARG A 42 -9.20 7.73 -9.75
N ILE A 43 -9.94 6.69 -10.12
CA ILE A 43 -10.88 6.69 -11.24
C ILE A 43 -12.26 6.39 -10.67
N GLN A 44 -13.16 7.38 -10.72
CA GLN A 44 -14.53 7.31 -10.18
C GLN A 44 -15.54 7.43 -11.31
N ASN A 45 -16.52 6.53 -11.34
CA ASN A 45 -17.66 6.68 -12.25
C ASN A 45 -18.58 7.81 -11.77
N VAL A 46 -18.97 8.70 -12.70
CA VAL A 46 -19.77 9.88 -12.35
C VAL A 46 -21.18 9.52 -11.92
N LYS A 47 -21.80 8.55 -12.59
CA LYS A 47 -23.19 8.16 -12.34
C LYS A 47 -23.35 7.32 -11.07
N THR A 48 -22.49 6.36 -10.90
CA THR A 48 -22.61 5.40 -9.79
C THR A 48 -21.85 5.84 -8.55
N GLU A 49 -20.98 6.85 -8.68
CA GLU A 49 -20.06 7.33 -7.63
C GLU A 49 -19.09 6.27 -7.12
N ARG A 50 -19.01 5.13 -7.79
CA ARG A 50 -18.13 4.05 -7.42
C ARG A 50 -16.72 4.27 -7.94
N TYR A 51 -15.73 3.97 -7.12
CA TYR A 51 -14.32 4.00 -7.49
C TYR A 51 -13.89 2.67 -8.08
N MET A 52 -13.10 2.74 -9.12
CA MET A 52 -12.40 1.59 -9.66
C MET A 52 -11.42 1.06 -8.61
N SER A 53 -11.45 -0.24 -8.37
CA SER A 53 -10.52 -0.92 -7.47
C SER A 53 -10.10 -2.26 -8.04
N LEU A 54 -8.81 -2.58 -7.91
CA LEU A 54 -8.25 -3.90 -8.23
C LEU A 54 -8.17 -4.82 -7.02
N THR A 55 -8.70 -4.38 -5.89
CA THR A 55 -8.69 -5.15 -4.66
C THR A 55 -10.11 -5.38 -4.19
N THR A 56 -10.48 -6.62 -3.99
CA THR A 56 -11.79 -6.96 -3.43
C THR A 56 -11.77 -8.32 -2.79
N THR A 57 -12.55 -8.46 -1.74
CA THR A 57 -12.93 -9.74 -1.14
C THR A 57 -14.30 -10.22 -1.64
N GLU A 58 -15.01 -9.36 -2.37
CA GLU A 58 -16.35 -9.71 -2.87
C GLU A 58 -16.25 -10.49 -4.17
N THR A 59 -16.80 -11.70 -4.14
CA THR A 59 -16.81 -12.62 -5.29
C THR A 59 -18.04 -12.43 -6.17
N ARG A 60 -18.99 -11.59 -5.77
CA ARG A 60 -20.31 -11.48 -6.40
C ARG A 60 -20.36 -10.73 -7.71
N GLY A 61 -19.43 -10.19 -8.24
CA GLY A 61 -19.56 -9.37 -9.46
C GLY A 61 -18.83 -9.90 -10.65
N ILE A 62 -18.23 -11.05 -10.54
CA ILE A 62 -17.48 -11.61 -11.67
C ILE A 62 -18.47 -12.34 -12.55
N SER A 63 -19.04 -11.61 -13.51
CA SER A 63 -19.86 -12.19 -14.56
C SER A 63 -19.06 -13.23 -15.32
N MET A 64 -19.47 -14.48 -15.17
CA MET A 64 -18.89 -15.61 -15.86
C MET A 64 -19.26 -15.67 -17.35
N GLN A 65 -20.01 -14.71 -17.87
CA GLN A 65 -20.61 -14.79 -19.21
C GLN A 65 -19.74 -14.28 -20.33
N SER A 66 -18.60 -13.69 -20.08
CA SER A 66 -17.76 -13.22 -21.16
C SER A 66 -16.37 -13.85 -21.13
N THR A 67 -16.12 -14.77 -22.02
CA THR A 67 -14.80 -15.33 -22.31
C THR A 67 -13.81 -14.35 -22.91
N THR A 68 -14.23 -13.12 -23.18
CA THR A 68 -13.45 -12.14 -23.95
C THR A 68 -13.13 -10.86 -23.19
N VAL A 69 -13.66 -10.63 -21.99
CA VAL A 69 -13.38 -9.42 -21.24
C VAL A 69 -13.20 -9.69 -19.79
N GLU A 70 -12.01 -9.63 -19.45
CA GLU A 70 -11.53 -9.86 -18.12
C GLU A 70 -11.04 -8.57 -17.47
N CYS A 71 -11.74 -7.47 -17.66
CA CYS A 71 -11.56 -6.31 -16.79
C CYS A 71 -12.21 -6.61 -15.45
N LYS A 72 -11.39 -6.87 -14.47
CA LYS A 72 -11.80 -7.22 -13.12
C LYS A 72 -11.41 -6.16 -12.11
N ALA A 73 -11.29 -4.96 -12.58
CA ALA A 73 -11.39 -3.84 -11.70
C ALA A 73 -12.81 -3.85 -11.13
N LEU A 74 -12.96 -4.25 -9.90
CA LEU A 74 -14.26 -4.30 -9.25
C LEU A 74 -14.59 -2.94 -8.70
N LEU A 75 -15.72 -2.42 -9.13
CA LEU A 75 -16.24 -1.14 -8.68
C LEU A 75 -17.11 -1.37 -7.45
N THR A 76 -16.52 -1.39 -6.29
CA THR A 76 -17.30 -1.78 -5.12
C THR A 76 -17.37 -0.70 -4.07
N LYS A 77 -16.54 0.34 -4.17
CA LYS A 77 -16.33 1.24 -3.05
C LYS A 77 -16.93 2.61 -3.30
N LYS A 78 -17.95 2.94 -2.50
CA LYS A 78 -18.56 4.29 -2.43
C LYS A 78 -18.10 5.05 -1.20
N LYS A 79 -17.89 4.35 -0.08
CA LYS A 79 -17.49 4.98 1.18
C LYS A 79 -16.06 5.44 1.10
N TRP A 80 -15.82 6.70 1.44
CA TRP A 80 -14.49 7.29 1.37
C TRP A 80 -13.47 6.56 2.24
N ASP A 81 -13.85 6.12 3.44
CA ASP A 81 -12.97 5.37 4.34
C ASP A 81 -12.46 4.07 3.72
N ASP A 82 -13.29 3.39 2.94
CA ASP A 82 -12.90 2.16 2.23
C ASP A 82 -12.05 2.47 1.00
N VAL A 83 -12.31 3.59 0.31
CA VAL A 83 -11.58 4.04 -0.88
C VAL A 83 -10.20 4.57 -0.50
N SER A 84 -10.15 5.43 0.51
CA SER A 84 -8.93 6.12 0.94
C SER A 84 -7.88 5.19 1.53
N THR A 85 -8.28 4.01 1.97
CA THR A 85 -7.39 3.02 2.59
C THR A 85 -7.05 1.83 1.69
N ASP A 86 -7.59 1.79 0.47
CA ASP A 86 -7.37 0.69 -0.46
C ASP A 86 -6.33 1.03 -1.54
N PRO A 87 -5.12 0.45 -1.50
CA PRO A 87 -4.13 0.62 -2.56
C PRO A 87 -4.63 0.19 -3.93
N GLY A 88 -5.60 -0.72 -3.99
CA GLY A 88 -6.22 -1.17 -5.23
C GLY A 88 -7.01 -0.09 -5.96
N THR A 89 -7.35 1.03 -5.29
CA THR A 89 -8.01 2.19 -5.92
C THR A 89 -7.03 3.16 -6.56
N VAL A 90 -5.72 2.95 -6.39
CA VAL A 90 -4.66 3.83 -6.89
C VAL A 90 -4.10 3.28 -8.19
N PHE A 91 -4.20 4.05 -9.26
CA PHE A 91 -3.73 3.71 -10.60
C PHE A 91 -2.62 4.64 -11.04
N TYR A 92 -1.55 4.07 -11.57
CA TYR A 92 -0.54 4.83 -12.29
C TYR A 92 -1.01 5.02 -13.73
N ILE A 93 -1.16 6.27 -14.16
CA ILE A 93 -1.54 6.62 -15.53
C ILE A 93 -0.31 7.22 -16.22
N GLU A 94 0.09 6.61 -17.32
CA GLU A 94 1.23 7.00 -18.13
C GLU A 94 0.76 7.40 -19.53
N SER A 95 1.07 8.61 -19.96
CA SER A 95 0.78 9.06 -21.32
C SER A 95 1.70 8.37 -22.32
N LYS A 96 1.13 7.90 -23.42
CA LYS A 96 1.83 7.31 -24.57
C LYS A 96 1.79 8.23 -25.80
N GLY A 97 1.27 9.43 -25.64
CA GLY A 97 1.06 10.39 -26.69
C GLY A 97 -0.36 10.39 -27.26
N GLY A 98 -0.84 11.58 -27.65
CA GLY A 98 -2.20 11.78 -28.08
C GLY A 98 -3.21 11.42 -26.98
N ASP A 99 -4.21 10.60 -27.33
CA ASP A 99 -5.25 10.10 -26.43
C ASP A 99 -4.95 8.71 -25.85
N GLN A 100 -3.72 8.22 -26.01
CA GLN A 100 -3.31 6.88 -25.57
C GLN A 100 -2.67 6.93 -24.19
N TYR A 101 -3.12 6.03 -23.32
CA TYR A 101 -2.63 5.92 -21.95
C TYR A 101 -2.42 4.47 -21.56
N ASN A 102 -1.40 4.24 -20.78
CA ASN A 102 -1.22 2.99 -20.06
C ASN A 102 -1.66 3.18 -18.62
N ILE A 103 -2.63 2.40 -18.18
CA ILE A 103 -3.19 2.47 -16.83
C ILE A 103 -2.76 1.20 -16.08
N LYS A 104 -2.02 1.38 -15.00
CA LYS A 104 -1.50 0.29 -14.17
C LYS A 104 -2.04 0.38 -12.76
N GLY A 105 -2.47 -0.74 -12.21
CA GLY A 105 -2.86 -0.86 -10.81
C GLY A 105 -2.24 -2.10 -10.20
N GLN A 106 -1.73 -2.02 -9.00
CA GLN A 106 -1.10 -3.14 -8.27
C GLN A 106 -0.04 -3.88 -9.10
N GLY A 107 0.82 -3.12 -9.79
CA GLY A 107 1.88 -3.68 -10.62
C GLY A 107 1.44 -4.29 -11.95
N SER A 108 0.14 -4.34 -12.24
CA SER A 108 -0.42 -4.89 -13.48
C SER A 108 -0.94 -3.79 -14.39
N SER A 109 -0.76 -3.94 -15.70
CA SER A 109 -1.39 -3.08 -16.69
C SER A 109 -2.87 -3.38 -16.80
N LEU A 110 -3.70 -2.34 -16.84
CA LEU A 110 -5.12 -2.51 -17.14
C LEU A 110 -5.34 -3.07 -18.55
N TYR A 111 -4.40 -2.81 -19.46
CA TYR A 111 -4.35 -3.45 -20.77
C TYR A 111 -4.24 -4.97 -20.68
N ASP A 112 -3.36 -5.49 -19.82
CA ASP A 112 -3.20 -6.94 -19.61
C ASP A 112 -4.49 -7.58 -19.07
N MET A 113 -5.30 -6.77 -18.36
CA MET A 113 -6.59 -7.20 -17.82
C MET A 113 -7.70 -7.19 -18.86
N ILE A 114 -7.61 -6.32 -19.87
CA ILE A 114 -8.68 -6.12 -20.87
C ILE A 114 -8.25 -6.62 -22.26
N ASN A 115 -7.00 -7.01 -22.44
CA ASN A 115 -6.39 -7.46 -23.71
C ASN A 115 -6.39 -6.42 -24.85
N TYR A 116 -6.52 -5.10 -24.54
CA TYR A 116 -6.50 -4.03 -25.56
C TYR A 116 -6.07 -2.70 -24.94
N TYR A 117 -5.45 -1.82 -25.75
CA TYR A 117 -5.10 -0.46 -25.34
C TYR A 117 -6.33 0.33 -24.92
N ILE A 118 -6.21 1.04 -23.82
CA ILE A 118 -7.21 2.00 -23.36
C ILE A 118 -6.84 3.37 -23.90
N ARG A 119 -7.83 4.06 -24.45
CA ARG A 119 -7.74 5.47 -24.78
C ARG A 119 -8.62 6.26 -23.83
N LEU A 120 -8.16 7.42 -23.43
CA LEU A 120 -8.92 8.35 -22.61
C LEU A 120 -9.22 9.59 -23.44
N LYS A 121 -10.50 9.97 -23.53
CA LYS A 121 -10.91 11.22 -24.12
C LYS A 121 -11.49 12.11 -23.02
N TYR A 122 -10.95 13.30 -22.91
CA TYR A 122 -11.45 14.32 -22.00
C TYR A 122 -12.55 15.16 -22.68
N TYR A 123 -13.64 15.35 -21.97
CA TYR A 123 -14.78 16.19 -22.38
C TYR A 123 -14.81 17.40 -21.47
N GLU A 124 -14.27 18.51 -21.95
CA GLU A 124 -14.04 19.74 -21.19
C GLU A 124 -15.34 20.32 -20.63
N SER A 125 -16.40 20.39 -21.46
CA SER A 125 -17.71 20.95 -21.05
C SER A 125 -18.34 20.25 -19.87
N ALA A 126 -18.09 18.96 -19.71
CA ALA A 126 -18.63 18.14 -18.61
C ALA A 126 -17.58 17.83 -17.54
N ASN A 127 -16.31 18.19 -17.75
CA ASN A 127 -15.17 17.85 -16.90
C ASN A 127 -15.08 16.36 -16.57
N VAL A 128 -15.22 15.53 -17.59
CA VAL A 128 -15.22 14.07 -17.46
C VAL A 128 -14.31 13.41 -18.50
N TYR A 129 -13.91 12.20 -18.21
CA TYR A 129 -13.22 11.32 -19.15
C TYR A 129 -14.16 10.23 -19.63
N ARG A 130 -13.93 9.74 -20.84
CA ARG A 130 -14.43 8.46 -21.32
C ARG A 130 -13.28 7.58 -21.75
N ALA A 131 -13.31 6.34 -21.33
CA ALA A 131 -12.31 5.34 -21.68
C ALA A 131 -12.87 4.42 -22.77
N TRP A 132 -12.08 4.16 -23.82
CA TRP A 132 -12.53 3.36 -24.94
C TRP A 132 -11.40 2.57 -25.60
N GLN A 133 -11.78 1.60 -26.41
CA GLN A 133 -10.91 0.76 -27.21
C GLN A 133 -11.44 0.62 -28.62
N SER A 134 -10.52 0.50 -29.60
CA SER A 134 -10.88 0.01 -30.93
C SER A 134 -10.83 -1.52 -30.95
N LYS A 135 -11.86 -2.14 -31.47
CA LYS A 135 -11.92 -3.58 -31.73
C LYS A 135 -12.36 -3.82 -33.16
N SER A 136 -12.03 -4.98 -33.75
CA SER A 136 -12.62 -5.44 -35.01
C SER A 136 -14.14 -5.43 -34.89
N GLY A 137 -14.80 -4.50 -35.59
CA GLY A 137 -16.26 -4.30 -35.53
C GLY A 137 -16.76 -3.11 -34.72
N GLY A 138 -15.91 -2.22 -34.21
CA GLY A 138 -16.36 -0.97 -33.60
C GLY A 138 -15.58 -0.49 -32.38
N THR A 139 -16.11 0.51 -31.74
CA THR A 139 -15.60 1.09 -30.48
C THR A 139 -16.28 0.46 -29.29
N VAL A 140 -15.51 0.10 -28.29
CA VAL A 140 -16.00 -0.42 -27.01
C VAL A 140 -15.66 0.56 -25.91
N TRP A 141 -16.66 0.97 -25.15
CA TRP A 141 -16.55 1.93 -24.06
C TRP A 141 -16.47 1.24 -22.72
N LEU A 142 -15.63 1.78 -21.85
CA LEU A 142 -15.58 1.36 -20.46
C LEU A 142 -16.75 1.99 -19.72
N SER A 143 -17.62 1.17 -19.14
CA SER A 143 -18.80 1.60 -18.42
C SER A 143 -18.94 0.92 -17.06
N ASP A 144 -19.61 1.58 -16.14
CA ASP A 144 -20.09 0.98 -14.89
C ASP A 144 -21.55 0.60 -15.04
N ASN A 145 -21.79 -0.53 -15.69
CA ASN A 145 -23.11 -0.91 -16.16
C ASN A 145 -24.00 -1.50 -15.11
N TYR A 146 -23.51 -2.00 -14.04
CA TYR A 146 -24.35 -2.54 -12.97
C TYR A 146 -23.55 -2.99 -11.76
N GLU A 147 -24.22 -2.92 -10.72
CA GLU A 147 -24.09 -3.29 -9.34
C GLU A 147 -22.71 -3.81 -8.85
N TYR A 148 -21.90 -4.47 -9.67
CA TYR A 148 -20.70 -5.16 -9.14
C TYR A 148 -19.47 -5.20 -10.05
N THR A 149 -19.57 -4.94 -11.36
CA THR A 149 -18.43 -5.12 -12.28
C THR A 149 -18.25 -3.97 -13.28
N LEU A 150 -17.02 -3.77 -13.72
CA LEU A 150 -16.75 -3.03 -14.95
C LEU A 150 -17.26 -3.85 -16.12
N GLY A 151 -18.27 -3.32 -16.78
CA GLY A 151 -18.78 -3.86 -18.03
C GLY A 151 -18.15 -3.21 -19.24
N ARG A 152 -18.33 -3.83 -20.38
CA ARG A 152 -18.23 -3.19 -21.68
C ARG A 152 -19.61 -2.86 -22.15
N ASP A 153 -19.82 -1.62 -22.57
CA ASP A 153 -20.94 -1.29 -23.38
C ASP A 153 -20.49 -1.35 -24.84
N THR A 154 -21.10 -2.23 -25.61
CA THR A 154 -20.91 -2.34 -27.06
C THR A 154 -21.87 -1.42 -27.78
N GLY A 155 -22.54 -0.54 -27.05
CA GLY A 155 -23.56 0.35 -27.57
C GLY A 155 -22.98 1.33 -28.58
N TYR A 156 -23.68 1.51 -29.67
CA TYR A 156 -23.58 2.64 -30.59
C TYR A 156 -23.64 3.90 -29.74
N VAL A 157 -22.69 4.80 -29.91
CA VAL A 157 -22.73 6.11 -29.30
C VAL A 157 -23.74 6.94 -30.11
N ASP A 158 -24.97 6.79 -29.77
CA ASP A 158 -25.99 7.73 -30.10
C ASP A 158 -25.88 8.94 -29.14
N ASN A 159 -26.50 10.06 -29.45
CA ASN A 159 -26.48 11.29 -28.66
C ASN A 159 -26.97 11.12 -27.20
N ASN A 160 -27.47 9.96 -26.84
CA ASN A 160 -27.89 9.53 -25.51
C ASN A 160 -26.90 8.60 -24.84
N THR A 161 -25.62 8.88 -24.96
CA THR A 161 -24.55 8.07 -24.33
C THR A 161 -24.81 7.93 -22.83
N PRO A 162 -24.88 6.70 -22.29
CA PRO A 162 -25.18 6.50 -20.88
C PRO A 162 -24.18 7.25 -19.99
N GLU A 163 -24.71 7.93 -18.99
CA GLU A 163 -23.90 8.66 -17.98
C GLU A 163 -22.88 7.73 -17.30
N THR A 164 -23.14 6.41 -17.31
CA THR A 164 -22.26 5.36 -16.82
C THR A 164 -20.91 5.25 -17.55
N LEU A 165 -20.76 5.91 -18.70
CA LEU A 165 -19.50 6.03 -19.44
C LEU A 165 -18.61 7.17 -18.95
N ASN A 166 -19.11 8.03 -18.09
CA ASN A 166 -18.39 9.22 -17.62
C ASN A 166 -17.59 8.92 -16.36
N TRP A 167 -16.31 9.31 -16.39
CA TRP A 167 -15.36 9.07 -15.32
C TRP A 167 -14.71 10.36 -14.85
N LYS A 168 -14.51 10.49 -13.55
CA LYS A 168 -13.60 11.46 -12.94
C LYS A 168 -12.28 10.78 -12.70
N ILE A 169 -11.20 11.43 -13.10
CA ILE A 169 -9.83 10.98 -12.82
C ILE A 169 -9.18 12.07 -11.98
N THR A 170 -8.90 11.75 -10.73
CA THR A 170 -8.40 12.72 -9.74
C THR A 170 -7.05 12.27 -9.21
N ALA A 171 -6.06 13.15 -9.25
CA ALA A 171 -4.73 12.84 -8.71
C ALA A 171 -4.79 12.49 -7.22
N VAL A 172 -4.05 11.47 -6.82
CA VAL A 172 -3.86 11.16 -5.40
C VAL A 172 -2.96 12.25 -4.81
N ASP A 173 -3.40 12.83 -3.72
CA ASP A 173 -2.72 13.89 -2.97
C ASP A 173 -2.66 13.56 -1.48
N ASN A 174 -2.15 14.47 -0.67
CA ASN A 174 -2.08 14.30 0.78
C ASN A 174 -3.14 15.12 1.54
N VAL A 175 -4.11 15.67 0.84
CA VAL A 175 -5.16 16.54 1.40
C VAL A 175 -6.50 15.83 1.35
N ASP A 176 -7.23 15.96 0.25
CA ASP A 176 -8.59 15.44 0.10
C ASP A 176 -8.64 14.05 -0.55
N ASN A 177 -7.77 13.80 -1.52
CA ASN A 177 -7.69 12.53 -2.23
C ASN A 177 -6.49 11.69 -1.76
N TYR A 178 -6.33 11.59 -0.44
CA TYR A 178 -5.19 10.91 0.19
C TYR A 178 -5.30 9.39 0.14
N LEU A 179 -4.14 8.72 0.30
CA LEU A 179 -4.06 7.30 0.60
C LEU A 179 -3.61 7.11 2.05
N GLY A 180 -4.50 6.56 2.87
CA GLY A 180 -4.28 6.30 4.29
C GLY A 180 -3.99 4.84 4.57
N VAL A 181 -3.23 4.58 5.62
CA VAL A 181 -3.01 3.22 6.13
C VAL A 181 -3.99 2.97 7.28
N LYS A 182 -4.85 1.95 7.12
CA LYS A 182 -5.77 1.51 8.17
C LYS A 182 -5.07 0.49 9.06
N PRO A 183 -4.83 0.80 10.34
CA PRO A 183 -4.28 -0.18 11.26
C PRO A 183 -5.26 -1.35 11.45
N THR A 184 -4.75 -2.55 11.43
CA THR A 184 -5.51 -3.77 11.68
C THR A 184 -5.14 -4.43 13.00
N ILE A 185 -4.05 -3.97 13.63
CA ILE A 185 -3.47 -4.55 14.83
C ILE A 185 -3.17 -3.45 15.83
N SER A 186 -3.46 -3.71 17.10
CA SER A 186 -3.04 -2.88 18.24
C SER A 186 -2.19 -3.73 19.17
N ALA A 187 -0.95 -3.30 19.42
CA ALA A 187 0.00 -4.00 20.27
C ALA A 187 0.79 -2.99 21.12
N ASN A 188 0.89 -3.22 22.44
CA ASN A 188 1.66 -2.38 23.36
C ASN A 188 1.33 -0.86 23.23
N GLY A 189 0.06 -0.52 23.04
CA GLY A 189 -0.41 0.88 22.93
C GLY A 189 -0.10 1.55 21.57
N LYS A 190 0.41 0.81 20.61
CA LYS A 190 0.70 1.26 19.25
C LYS A 190 -0.20 0.57 18.22
N TYR A 191 -0.25 1.11 17.01
CA TYR A 191 -1.09 0.63 15.92
C TYR A 191 -0.24 0.16 14.76
N TYR A 192 -0.60 -0.98 14.15
CA TYR A 192 0.18 -1.60 13.09
C TYR A 192 -0.71 -2.09 11.96
N ALA A 193 -0.12 -2.12 10.76
CA ALA A 193 -0.67 -2.77 9.59
C ALA A 193 0.41 -3.58 8.87
N SER A 194 0.09 -4.78 8.41
CA SER A 194 0.85 -5.41 7.33
C SER A 194 0.44 -4.76 6.03
N TYR A 195 1.39 -4.36 5.17
CA TYR A 195 1.09 -3.57 3.99
C TYR A 195 1.90 -4.01 2.76
N TYR A 196 1.24 -4.03 1.61
CA TYR A 196 1.85 -4.38 0.34
C TYR A 196 1.15 -3.64 -0.80
N ALA A 197 1.90 -2.85 -1.56
CA ALA A 197 1.38 -2.08 -2.69
C ALA A 197 2.22 -2.29 -3.94
N GLY A 198 1.58 -2.20 -5.11
CA GLY A 198 2.21 -2.36 -6.41
C GLY A 198 2.92 -1.10 -6.93
N PHE A 199 3.02 -0.08 -6.13
CA PHE A 199 3.68 1.19 -6.43
C PHE A 199 4.63 1.58 -5.31
N PRO A 200 5.69 2.34 -5.61
CA PRO A 200 6.57 2.88 -4.58
C PRO A 200 5.85 3.98 -3.80
N PHE A 201 6.15 4.11 -2.52
CA PHE A 201 5.54 5.12 -1.67
C PHE A 201 6.48 5.64 -0.59
N SER A 202 6.19 6.81 -0.06
CA SER A 202 6.81 7.37 1.13
C SER A 202 5.76 7.63 2.22
N VAL A 203 6.22 7.69 3.47
CA VAL A 203 5.38 8.12 4.60
C VAL A 203 5.15 9.61 4.50
N ALA A 204 3.88 10.04 4.57
CA ALA A 204 3.49 11.45 4.46
C ALA A 204 2.98 12.03 5.79
N SER A 205 2.59 11.20 6.76
CA SER A 205 2.20 11.63 8.09
C SER A 205 3.34 11.48 9.10
N PRO A 206 3.42 12.34 10.13
CA PRO A 206 4.38 12.19 11.21
C PRO A 206 4.09 10.93 12.06
N ASN A 207 5.08 10.50 12.84
CA ASN A 207 4.97 9.39 13.78
C ASN A 207 4.65 8.02 13.17
N MET A 208 4.76 7.86 11.87
CA MET A 208 4.72 6.57 11.20
C MET A 208 6.13 6.03 10.99
N LYS A 209 6.27 4.71 11.08
CA LYS A 209 7.52 4.00 10.78
C LYS A 209 7.23 2.79 9.93
N VAL A 210 8.20 2.42 9.11
CA VAL A 210 8.08 1.28 8.21
C VAL A 210 9.17 0.27 8.57
N TYR A 211 8.80 -1.00 8.65
CA TYR A 211 9.71 -2.09 8.97
C TYR A 211 9.53 -3.25 7.99
N TYR A 212 10.57 -4.05 7.88
CA TYR A 212 10.55 -5.33 7.18
C TYR A 212 11.25 -6.41 8.00
N ILE A 213 11.06 -7.66 7.66
CA ILE A 213 11.71 -8.79 8.32
C ILE A 213 12.90 -9.25 7.49
N SER A 214 14.08 -9.24 8.13
CA SER A 214 15.34 -9.59 7.47
C SER A 214 15.78 -11.03 7.75
N SER A 215 15.36 -11.63 8.86
CA SER A 215 15.73 -13.01 9.20
C SER A 215 14.76 -13.62 10.21
N ILE A 216 14.78 -14.95 10.30
CA ILE A 216 14.05 -15.75 11.30
C ILE A 216 15.05 -16.65 11.99
N ASP A 217 14.99 -16.71 13.31
CA ASP A 217 15.59 -17.77 14.11
C ASP A 217 14.47 -18.70 14.61
N GLU A 218 14.33 -19.84 13.92
CA GLU A 218 13.29 -20.82 14.25
C GLU A 218 13.54 -21.54 15.59
N LYS A 219 14.78 -21.62 16.06
CA LYS A 219 15.12 -22.22 17.35
C LYS A 219 14.70 -21.34 18.51
N GLU A 220 15.00 -20.05 18.39
CA GLU A 220 14.63 -19.04 19.39
C GLU A 220 13.17 -18.55 19.22
N GLY A 221 12.50 -18.90 18.13
CA GLY A 221 11.14 -18.43 17.82
C GLY A 221 11.08 -16.92 17.61
N THR A 222 12.06 -16.35 16.91
CA THR A 222 12.15 -14.91 16.71
C THR A 222 12.22 -14.54 15.22
N ALA A 223 11.70 -13.36 14.89
CA ALA A 223 11.82 -12.72 13.58
C ALA A 223 12.47 -11.35 13.75
N THR A 224 13.59 -11.11 13.09
CA THR A 224 14.35 -9.87 13.19
C THR A 224 13.81 -8.84 12.21
N TYR A 225 13.44 -7.67 12.73
CA TYR A 225 12.96 -6.56 11.91
C TYR A 225 13.97 -5.41 11.82
N LYS A 226 13.95 -4.76 10.65
CA LYS A 226 14.73 -3.55 10.33
C LYS A 226 13.81 -2.42 9.98
N GLU A 227 14.21 -1.20 10.33
CA GLU A 227 13.52 0.02 9.90
C GLU A 227 13.91 0.36 8.46
N LEU A 228 12.90 0.68 7.63
CA LEU A 228 13.06 1.13 6.26
C LEU A 228 12.66 2.60 6.17
N THR A 229 13.57 3.45 5.72
CA THR A 229 13.36 4.89 5.61
C THR A 229 13.40 5.36 4.15
N GLY A 230 12.82 6.52 3.90
CA GLY A 230 12.75 7.10 2.56
C GLY A 230 11.63 6.50 1.72
N ILE A 231 11.87 6.31 0.42
CA ILE A 231 10.87 5.74 -0.50
C ILE A 231 10.92 4.22 -0.39
N ILE A 232 9.79 3.64 -0.07
CA ILE A 232 9.57 2.18 -0.04
C ILE A 232 9.38 1.70 -1.48
N PRO A 233 10.17 0.73 -1.98
CA PRO A 233 10.04 0.24 -3.34
C PRO A 233 8.68 -0.41 -3.60
N ALA A 234 8.21 -0.35 -4.83
CA ALA A 234 7.04 -1.10 -5.27
C ALA A 234 7.21 -2.60 -4.96
N SER A 235 6.12 -3.28 -4.66
CA SER A 235 6.13 -4.73 -4.39
C SER A 235 7.02 -5.15 -3.21
N THR A 236 7.13 -4.27 -2.22
CA THR A 236 7.87 -4.54 -0.98
C THR A 236 6.89 -4.73 0.17
N PRO A 237 6.70 -5.96 0.68
CA PRO A 237 5.86 -6.19 1.85
C PRO A 237 6.53 -5.63 3.10
N VAL A 238 5.76 -4.90 3.91
CA VAL A 238 6.25 -4.19 5.08
C VAL A 238 5.27 -4.26 6.25
N ILE A 239 5.76 -3.92 7.44
CA ILE A 239 4.97 -3.61 8.61
C ILE A 239 4.99 -2.09 8.77
N ILE A 240 3.83 -1.47 8.87
CA ILE A 240 3.72 -0.03 9.14
C ILE A 240 3.26 0.17 10.58
N GLU A 241 4.08 0.84 11.39
CA GLU A 241 3.67 1.42 12.66
C GLU A 241 2.96 2.73 12.37
N CYS A 242 1.69 2.80 12.70
CA CYS A 242 0.82 3.93 12.42
C CYS A 242 0.82 4.91 13.60
N GLY A 243 0.74 6.19 13.31
CA GLY A 243 0.69 7.24 14.35
C GLY A 243 -0.66 7.34 15.06
N SER A 244 -1.73 6.78 14.45
CA SER A 244 -3.10 6.90 14.95
C SER A 244 -3.95 5.69 14.54
N LYS A 245 -5.11 5.52 15.19
CA LYS A 245 -6.19 4.62 14.72
C LYS A 245 -6.86 5.12 13.44
N ASN A 246 -6.86 6.44 13.24
CA ASN A 246 -7.54 7.09 12.14
C ASN A 246 -6.67 7.04 10.87
N PRO A 247 -7.09 6.37 9.79
CA PRO A 247 -6.33 6.30 8.54
C PRO A 247 -6.03 7.66 7.92
N ALA A 248 -6.87 8.67 8.15
CA ALA A 248 -6.65 10.03 7.65
C ALA A 248 -5.41 10.71 8.27
N GLU A 249 -4.92 10.18 9.40
CA GLU A 249 -3.72 10.63 10.10
C GLU A 249 -2.49 9.76 9.78
N ASN A 250 -2.66 8.68 9.01
CA ASN A 250 -1.63 7.74 8.60
C ASN A 250 -1.45 7.76 7.09
N LYS A 251 -1.14 8.92 6.53
CA LYS A 251 -1.06 9.09 5.08
C LYS A 251 0.26 8.60 4.52
N ILE A 252 0.18 7.96 3.37
CA ILE A 252 1.33 7.63 2.51
C ILE A 252 1.14 8.30 1.16
N LYS A 253 2.26 8.59 0.50
CA LYS A 253 2.28 9.25 -0.80
C LYS A 253 2.87 8.30 -1.83
N PRO A 254 2.14 7.93 -2.89
CA PRO A 254 2.71 7.23 -4.03
C PRO A 254 3.81 8.05 -4.69
N GLU A 255 4.94 7.42 -5.03
CA GLU A 255 6.12 8.08 -5.59
C GLU A 255 6.37 7.62 -7.04
N LEU A 256 6.86 8.55 -7.87
CA LEU A 256 7.17 8.24 -9.27
C LEU A 256 8.49 7.48 -9.43
N THR A 257 9.41 7.69 -8.49
CA THR A 257 10.70 7.01 -8.46
C THR A 257 10.56 5.68 -7.73
N ASN A 258 10.98 4.59 -8.36
CA ASN A 258 11.02 3.27 -7.74
C ASN A 258 12.47 2.93 -7.36
N PRO A 259 12.83 2.94 -6.08
CA PRO A 259 14.17 2.55 -5.63
C PRO A 259 14.46 1.07 -5.90
N THR A 260 15.72 0.70 -5.71
CA THR A 260 16.12 -0.73 -5.74
C THR A 260 15.40 -1.53 -4.66
N ALA A 261 14.96 -2.73 -5.00
CA ALA A 261 14.30 -3.63 -4.07
C ALA A 261 15.17 -3.96 -2.84
N VAL A 262 14.52 -4.12 -1.69
CA VAL A 262 15.16 -4.49 -0.42
C VAL A 262 15.54 -5.97 -0.48
N LYS A 263 16.84 -6.27 -0.64
CA LYS A 263 17.34 -7.62 -0.95
C LYS A 263 17.15 -8.62 0.18
N ASP A 264 17.27 -8.18 1.43
CA ASP A 264 17.18 -9.03 2.63
C ASP A 264 15.77 -9.05 3.24
N ASN A 265 14.76 -8.52 2.56
CA ASN A 265 13.37 -8.67 2.99
C ASN A 265 12.87 -10.07 2.64
N ILE A 266 12.62 -10.88 3.67
CA ILE A 266 12.15 -12.26 3.50
C ILE A 266 10.63 -12.40 3.49
N MET A 267 9.89 -11.32 3.77
CA MET A 267 8.43 -11.32 3.65
C MET A 267 7.98 -11.54 2.21
N LYS A 268 6.80 -12.11 2.03
CA LYS A 268 6.11 -12.23 0.75
C LYS A 268 4.84 -11.40 0.76
N GLY A 269 4.53 -10.75 -0.36
CA GLY A 269 3.36 -9.89 -0.48
C GLY A 269 2.23 -10.52 -1.27
N VAL A 270 0.99 -10.12 -0.97
CA VAL A 270 -0.22 -10.52 -1.66
C VAL A 270 -1.02 -9.29 -2.05
N TYR A 271 -1.28 -9.11 -3.34
CA TYR A 271 -2.10 -8.00 -3.83
C TYR A 271 -3.59 -8.27 -3.71
N PHE A 272 -4.01 -9.50 -4.01
CA PHE A 272 -5.41 -9.85 -4.20
C PHE A 272 -5.84 -10.99 -3.29
N CYS A 273 -7.10 -10.92 -2.88
CA CYS A 273 -7.77 -12.00 -2.19
C CYS A 273 -9.10 -12.29 -2.91
N VAL A 274 -9.02 -12.63 -4.19
CA VAL A 274 -10.18 -12.92 -5.05
C VAL A 274 -10.25 -14.41 -5.32
N GLY A 275 -11.41 -15.01 -5.02
CA GLY A 275 -11.58 -16.46 -5.11
C GLY A 275 -11.77 -17.00 -6.52
N LEU A 276 -12.12 -16.18 -7.49
CA LEU A 276 -12.38 -16.62 -8.86
C LEU A 276 -11.21 -16.26 -9.74
N ARG A 277 -10.46 -17.26 -10.15
CA ARG A 277 -9.30 -17.08 -11.02
C ARG A 277 -9.73 -16.52 -12.37
N MET A 278 -9.09 -15.48 -12.79
CA MET A 278 -9.25 -14.91 -14.11
C MET A 278 -7.92 -14.60 -14.79
N SER A 279 -6.87 -14.31 -14.03
CA SER A 279 -5.48 -14.28 -14.50
C SER A 279 -4.54 -14.68 -13.36
N ALA A 280 -3.28 -14.94 -13.65
CA ALA A 280 -2.28 -15.25 -12.62
C ALA A 280 -2.11 -14.14 -11.59
N HIS A 281 -2.45 -12.89 -11.94
CA HIS A 281 -2.36 -11.72 -11.05
C HIS A 281 -3.53 -11.57 -10.08
N PHE A 282 -4.63 -12.32 -10.28
CA PHE A 282 -5.87 -12.18 -9.51
C PHE A 282 -6.25 -13.45 -8.75
N THR A 283 -5.26 -14.22 -8.34
CA THR A 283 -5.50 -15.43 -7.55
C THR A 283 -5.31 -15.14 -6.06
N SER A 284 -6.21 -15.65 -5.24
CA SER A 284 -5.99 -15.70 -3.81
C SER A 284 -4.82 -16.61 -3.46
N THR A 285 -4.02 -16.18 -2.51
CA THR A 285 -2.98 -17.03 -1.89
C THR A 285 -3.60 -17.76 -0.72
N LYS A 286 -3.75 -19.09 -0.85
CA LYS A 286 -4.23 -19.91 0.26
C LYS A 286 -3.29 -19.78 1.45
N PHE A 287 -3.86 -19.58 2.63
CA PHE A 287 -3.07 -19.54 3.85
C PHE A 287 -2.77 -20.97 4.31
N GLU A 288 -1.49 -21.26 4.49
CA GLU A 288 -1.00 -22.57 4.96
C GLU A 288 -0.35 -22.41 6.35
N PRO A 289 -1.06 -22.73 7.44
CA PRO A 289 -0.58 -22.48 8.81
C PRO A 289 0.74 -23.16 9.16
N THR A 290 1.09 -24.23 8.43
CA THR A 290 2.35 -24.95 8.62
C THR A 290 3.55 -24.18 8.11
N THR A 291 3.40 -23.43 7.01
CA THR A 291 4.50 -22.78 6.29
C THR A 291 4.37 -21.27 6.16
N MET A 292 3.35 -20.67 6.76
CA MET A 292 3.10 -19.23 6.74
C MET A 292 2.83 -18.69 8.14
N ARG A 293 3.26 -17.45 8.38
CA ARG A 293 2.93 -16.68 9.59
C ARG A 293 2.39 -15.31 9.17
N LEU A 294 1.28 -14.89 9.76
CA LEU A 294 0.66 -13.58 9.58
C LEU A 294 0.99 -12.67 10.76
N LEU A 295 1.08 -11.37 10.49
CA LEU A 295 1.25 -10.37 11.55
C LEU A 295 0.03 -10.38 12.46
N SER A 296 0.25 -10.42 13.77
CA SER A 296 -0.79 -10.58 14.79
C SER A 296 -0.31 -10.06 16.16
N VAL A 297 -1.07 -10.36 17.19
CA VAL A 297 -0.69 -10.16 18.59
C VAL A 297 -0.74 -11.48 19.35
N ASP A 298 0.11 -11.63 20.34
CA ASP A 298 0.04 -12.74 21.29
C ASP A 298 -0.95 -12.45 22.43
N GLU A 299 -1.13 -13.39 23.32
CA GLU A 299 -2.00 -13.28 24.50
C GLU A 299 -1.58 -12.15 25.47
N ASN A 300 -0.34 -11.72 25.42
CA ASN A 300 0.22 -10.62 26.22
C ASN A 300 0.08 -9.27 25.52
N GLY A 301 -0.54 -9.22 24.33
CA GLY A 301 -0.68 -7.99 23.54
C GLY A 301 0.60 -7.55 22.82
N SER A 302 1.60 -8.43 22.70
CA SER A 302 2.83 -8.14 21.96
C SER A 302 2.69 -8.46 20.49
N LEU A 303 3.33 -7.66 19.64
CA LEU A 303 3.33 -7.87 18.19
C LEU A 303 4.15 -9.12 17.83
N VAL A 304 3.54 -10.01 17.06
CA VAL A 304 4.13 -11.28 16.64
C VAL A 304 3.76 -11.61 15.20
N PHE A 305 4.45 -12.59 14.63
CA PHE A 305 3.95 -13.33 13.48
C PHE A 305 3.49 -14.71 13.93
N ASN A 306 2.24 -15.09 13.67
CA ASN A 306 1.71 -16.39 14.08
C ASN A 306 0.93 -17.10 12.97
N ASN A 307 0.55 -18.36 13.24
CA ASN A 307 -0.17 -19.20 12.30
C ASN A 307 -1.68 -19.29 12.59
N ASP A 308 -2.23 -18.33 13.33
CA ASP A 308 -3.65 -18.32 13.66
C ASP A 308 -4.49 -18.02 12.42
N GLU A 309 -5.36 -18.96 12.04
CA GLU A 309 -6.27 -18.83 10.89
C GLU A 309 -7.32 -17.72 11.06
N ALA A 310 -7.51 -17.21 12.27
CA ALA A 310 -8.38 -16.07 12.53
C ALA A 310 -7.87 -14.79 11.83
N ASN A 311 -6.57 -14.70 11.56
CA ASN A 311 -5.94 -13.57 10.85
C ASN A 311 -6.07 -13.69 9.32
N ALA A 312 -6.53 -14.82 8.81
CA ALA A 312 -6.72 -15.06 7.38
C ALA A 312 -8.16 -14.74 6.96
N TYR A 313 -8.32 -14.30 5.71
CA TYR A 313 -9.65 -14.08 5.12
C TYR A 313 -10.29 -15.39 4.70
N THR A 314 -11.61 -15.48 4.84
CA THR A 314 -12.39 -16.58 4.27
C THR A 314 -12.88 -16.15 2.89
N VAL A 315 -12.44 -16.84 1.85
CA VAL A 315 -12.82 -16.55 0.46
C VAL A 315 -13.35 -17.79 -0.23
N MET A 316 -14.33 -17.59 -1.12
CA MET A 316 -14.83 -18.64 -1.98
C MET A 316 -13.95 -18.71 -3.23
N ILE A 317 -13.44 -19.87 -3.56
CA ILE A 317 -12.68 -20.12 -4.77
C ILE A 317 -13.47 -20.96 -5.76
N LYS A 318 -13.07 -20.90 -7.04
CA LYS A 318 -13.58 -21.80 -8.07
C LYS A 318 -12.59 -22.94 -8.29
N GLU A 319 -13.02 -24.15 -8.07
CA GLU A 319 -12.24 -25.36 -8.38
C GLU A 319 -12.80 -26.10 -9.58
N GLY A 320 -11.89 -26.71 -10.35
CA GLY A 320 -12.19 -27.51 -11.53
C GLY A 320 -11.94 -26.78 -12.85
N ALA A 321 -11.46 -27.51 -13.85
CA ALA A 321 -11.19 -27.01 -15.19
C ALA A 321 -12.45 -27.03 -16.08
N SER A 322 -13.44 -27.86 -15.76
CA SER A 322 -14.68 -28.05 -16.52
C SER A 322 -15.89 -28.14 -15.61
N ARG A 323 -17.09 -27.98 -16.17
CA ARG A 323 -18.34 -28.13 -15.43
C ARG A 323 -18.60 -29.61 -15.02
N PRO A 324 -19.21 -29.86 -13.83
CA PRO A 324 -19.64 -28.90 -12.85
C PRO A 324 -18.47 -28.35 -12.01
N TYR A 325 -18.42 -27.01 -11.81
CA TYR A 325 -17.44 -26.36 -10.94
C TYR A 325 -17.81 -26.52 -9.48
N LYS A 326 -16.78 -26.64 -8.61
CA LYS A 326 -16.96 -26.54 -7.16
C LYS A 326 -16.60 -25.13 -6.70
N TYR A 327 -17.21 -24.69 -5.61
CA TYR A 327 -17.00 -23.36 -5.03
C TYR A 327 -16.73 -23.45 -3.51
N PRO A 328 -15.62 -24.09 -3.10
CA PRO A 328 -15.29 -24.20 -1.69
C PRO A 328 -14.85 -22.85 -1.10
N TYR A 329 -15.02 -22.72 0.22
CA TYR A 329 -14.40 -21.65 0.99
C TYR A 329 -13.03 -22.10 1.48
N ILE A 330 -12.05 -21.23 1.39
CA ILE A 330 -10.70 -21.44 1.92
C ILE A 330 -10.29 -20.27 2.81
N LYS A 331 -9.29 -20.50 3.65
CA LYS A 331 -8.54 -19.43 4.31
C LYS A 331 -7.48 -18.91 3.34
N ALA A 332 -7.38 -17.60 3.21
CA ALA A 332 -6.43 -16.93 2.30
C ALA A 332 -5.70 -15.80 3.01
N VAL A 333 -4.48 -15.55 2.60
CA VAL A 333 -3.71 -14.37 3.05
C VAL A 333 -4.47 -13.11 2.65
N PRO A 334 -4.67 -12.15 3.56
CA PRO A 334 -5.39 -10.92 3.25
C PRO A 334 -4.74 -10.14 2.09
N HIS A 335 -5.56 -9.48 1.29
CA HIS A 335 -5.08 -8.65 0.20
C HIS A 335 -4.29 -7.42 0.70
N ASN A 336 -3.35 -6.96 -0.11
CA ASN A 336 -2.46 -5.83 0.18
C ASN A 336 -1.70 -5.99 1.51
N THR A 337 -1.36 -7.23 1.86
CA THR A 337 -0.57 -7.55 3.06
C THR A 337 0.64 -8.41 2.74
N GLY A 338 1.52 -8.55 3.71
CA GLY A 338 2.63 -9.47 3.68
C GLY A 338 2.48 -10.61 4.68
N TYR A 339 3.15 -11.73 4.40
CA TYR A 339 3.31 -12.85 5.31
C TYR A 339 4.76 -13.30 5.37
N LEU A 340 5.12 -14.07 6.39
CA LEU A 340 6.42 -14.73 6.48
C LEU A 340 6.31 -16.16 6.00
N PRO A 341 7.07 -16.57 4.97
CA PRO A 341 7.29 -17.98 4.67
C PRO A 341 8.23 -18.58 5.71
N VAL A 342 7.91 -19.76 6.21
CA VAL A 342 8.66 -20.46 7.25
C VAL A 342 8.77 -21.95 6.92
N SER A 343 9.68 -22.66 7.61
CA SER A 343 9.74 -24.12 7.52
C SER A 343 8.55 -24.79 8.24
N ALA A 344 8.24 -26.02 7.90
CA ALA A 344 7.16 -26.76 8.53
C ALA A 344 7.36 -27.00 10.04
N ASN A 345 8.62 -26.93 10.51
CA ASN A 345 8.99 -27.11 11.91
C ASN A 345 9.08 -25.80 12.70
N CYS A 346 8.84 -24.68 12.04
CA CYS A 346 8.91 -23.35 12.65
C CYS A 346 7.88 -23.21 13.78
N PRO A 347 8.23 -22.59 14.92
CA PRO A 347 7.28 -22.30 15.99
C PRO A 347 6.00 -21.62 15.48
N LYS A 348 4.88 -21.92 16.15
CA LYS A 348 3.57 -21.35 15.79
C LYS A 348 3.53 -19.84 15.86
N SER A 349 4.35 -19.25 16.76
CA SER A 349 4.47 -17.81 16.94
C SER A 349 5.94 -17.41 16.96
N LEU A 350 6.25 -16.30 16.28
CA LEU A 350 7.58 -15.68 16.21
C LEU A 350 7.52 -14.30 16.84
N LYS A 351 8.31 -14.06 17.87
CA LYS A 351 8.46 -12.76 18.52
C LYS A 351 9.27 -11.82 17.63
N LEU A 352 8.83 -10.56 17.54
CA LEU A 352 9.57 -9.55 16.81
C LEU A 352 10.73 -9.01 17.65
N VAL A 353 11.94 -9.10 17.12
CA VAL A 353 13.15 -8.54 17.72
C VAL A 353 13.76 -7.50 16.78
N LYS A 354 14.15 -6.35 17.33
CA LYS A 354 14.78 -5.32 16.53
C LYS A 354 16.19 -5.74 16.18
N GLU A 355 16.60 -5.53 14.92
CA GLU A 355 18.01 -5.67 14.59
C GLU A 355 18.83 -4.72 15.46
N THR A 356 19.70 -5.27 16.24
CA THR A 356 20.72 -4.48 16.96
C THR A 356 21.89 -4.28 16.02
N THR A 357 22.11 -3.03 15.57
CA THR A 357 23.38 -2.63 14.96
C THR A 357 24.46 -2.65 16.03
N GLY A 358 24.92 -3.84 16.33
CA GLY A 358 25.95 -4.06 17.34
C GLY A 358 26.08 -5.55 17.51
N ILE A 359 27.28 -6.04 17.49
CA ILE A 359 27.71 -7.44 17.64
C ILE A 359 26.62 -8.23 18.38
N SER A 360 25.90 -9.08 17.65
CA SER A 360 24.94 -10.01 18.23
C SER A 360 25.56 -10.66 19.45
N ASN A 361 24.79 -10.72 20.55
CA ASN A 361 25.23 -11.45 21.74
C ASN A 361 25.60 -12.88 21.33
N ILE A 362 26.86 -13.10 21.06
CA ILE A 362 27.41 -14.45 21.09
C ILE A 362 27.17 -14.87 22.54
N THR A 363 26.30 -15.85 22.74
CA THR A 363 26.10 -16.48 24.03
C THR A 363 27.44 -17.09 24.39
N LEU A 364 28.25 -16.33 25.14
CA LEU A 364 29.48 -16.84 25.70
C LEU A 364 29.06 -17.82 26.78
N GLY A 365 29.32 -19.08 26.52
CA GLY A 365 29.50 -20.01 27.62
C GLY A 365 30.36 -19.33 28.68
N ASN A 366 30.13 -19.69 29.93
CA ASN A 366 30.78 -19.16 31.09
C ASN A 366 32.30 -19.55 31.08
N ASP A 367 33.04 -19.01 30.11
CA ASP A 367 34.44 -19.27 29.92
C ASP A 367 35.26 -18.21 30.68
N ASN A 368 35.75 -18.59 31.84
CA ASN A 368 36.75 -17.84 32.59
C ASN A 368 38.14 -17.78 31.89
N LYS A 369 38.21 -18.09 30.60
CA LYS A 369 39.44 -18.02 29.83
C LYS A 369 39.86 -16.56 29.60
N PRO A 370 41.14 -16.23 29.81
CA PRO A 370 41.68 -14.92 29.47
C PRO A 370 41.48 -14.61 27.99
N ALA A 371 41.18 -13.34 27.65
CA ALA A 371 41.04 -12.87 26.27
C ALA A 371 41.65 -11.47 26.12
N ASN A 372 41.98 -11.06 24.90
CA ASN A 372 42.48 -9.73 24.64
C ASN A 372 41.38 -8.70 24.68
N VAL A 373 41.69 -7.50 25.21
CA VAL A 373 40.85 -6.33 25.19
C VAL A 373 41.26 -5.42 24.03
N TYR A 374 40.34 -4.95 23.26
CA TYR A 374 40.57 -4.08 22.12
C TYR A 374 39.93 -2.69 22.33
N ASN A 375 40.56 -1.65 21.81
CA ASN A 375 39.91 -0.35 21.69
C ASN A 375 38.95 -0.31 20.46
N MET A 376 38.29 0.82 20.23
CA MET A 376 37.36 0.98 19.11
C MET A 376 38.05 0.96 17.73
N GLU A 377 39.36 1.11 17.67
CA GLU A 377 40.18 1.02 16.44
C GLU A 377 40.65 -0.41 16.17
N GLY A 378 40.27 -1.38 17.02
CA GLY A 378 40.67 -2.78 16.89
C GLY A 378 42.10 -3.09 17.42
N LYS A 379 42.76 -2.12 18.08
CA LYS A 379 44.08 -2.31 18.67
C LYS A 379 43.97 -3.00 20.03
N ILE A 380 44.79 -3.98 20.29
CA ILE A 380 44.89 -4.63 21.60
C ILE A 380 45.43 -3.63 22.63
N VAL A 381 44.68 -3.41 23.70
CA VAL A 381 45.01 -2.52 24.82
C VAL A 381 45.31 -3.27 26.10
N LYS A 382 44.91 -4.54 26.19
CA LYS A 382 45.26 -5.44 27.31
C LYS A 382 45.23 -6.89 26.80
N GLU A 383 46.29 -7.60 26.98
CA GLU A 383 46.38 -9.01 26.58
C GLU A 383 46.02 -9.94 27.75
N ASN A 384 45.49 -11.11 27.41
CA ASN A 384 45.18 -12.17 28.39
C ASN A 384 44.41 -11.67 29.62
N ALA A 385 43.51 -10.74 29.42
CA ALA A 385 42.72 -10.12 30.49
C ALA A 385 41.56 -11.02 30.92
N THR A 386 41.21 -10.98 32.17
CA THR A 386 40.00 -11.59 32.74
C THR A 386 38.87 -10.56 32.92
N SER A 387 39.21 -9.26 32.90
CA SER A 387 38.26 -8.13 32.97
C SER A 387 38.84 -6.89 32.30
N VAL A 388 37.99 -5.86 32.12
CA VAL A 388 38.37 -4.53 31.63
C VAL A 388 38.81 -3.59 32.76
N GLU A 389 38.84 -4.04 33.98
CA GLU A 389 39.24 -3.23 35.11
C GLU A 389 40.71 -2.76 35.01
N GLY A 390 40.92 -1.51 35.45
CA GLY A 390 42.23 -0.87 35.40
C GLY A 390 42.63 -0.30 34.02
N LEU A 391 41.70 -0.27 33.05
CA LEU A 391 41.88 0.48 31.81
C LEU A 391 41.47 1.94 32.03
N PRO A 392 42.05 2.88 31.29
CA PRO A 392 41.61 4.29 31.27
C PRO A 392 40.15 4.45 30.89
N GLU A 393 39.55 5.62 31.18
CA GLU A 393 38.23 5.94 30.65
C GLU A 393 38.16 5.74 29.12
N GLY A 394 37.15 4.99 28.69
CA GLY A 394 37.02 4.71 27.27
C GLY A 394 36.04 3.58 26.95
N ILE A 395 35.93 3.30 25.66
CA ILE A 395 35.10 2.21 25.14
C ILE A 395 36.03 1.07 24.67
N TYR A 396 35.76 -0.12 25.17
CA TYR A 396 36.58 -1.30 24.90
C TYR A 396 35.74 -2.49 24.44
N ILE A 397 36.34 -3.37 23.66
CA ILE A 397 35.77 -4.66 23.26
C ILE A 397 36.53 -5.76 23.97
N PHE A 398 35.81 -6.52 24.78
CA PHE A 398 36.38 -7.66 25.52
C PHE A 398 35.42 -8.85 25.43
N LYS A 399 35.92 -9.99 25.03
CA LYS A 399 35.13 -11.21 24.80
C LYS A 399 33.88 -10.91 23.93
N ASN A 400 34.06 -10.16 22.84
CA ASN A 400 33.03 -9.73 21.91
C ASN A 400 31.89 -8.85 22.52
N LYS A 401 32.11 -8.30 23.73
CA LYS A 401 31.19 -7.35 24.37
C LYS A 401 31.83 -5.98 24.47
N LYS A 402 31.00 -4.96 24.33
CA LYS A 402 31.38 -3.56 24.52
C LYS A 402 31.30 -3.20 25.99
N TYR A 403 32.36 -2.65 26.51
CA TYR A 403 32.45 -2.12 27.88
C TYR A 403 32.75 -0.63 27.85
N VAL A 404 32.13 0.09 28.75
CA VAL A 404 32.42 1.51 28.99
C VAL A 404 33.09 1.61 30.35
N VAL A 405 34.37 1.97 30.36
CA VAL A 405 35.10 2.29 31.57
C VAL A 405 34.93 3.78 31.83
N LYS A 406 34.44 4.13 33.00
CA LYS A 406 34.18 5.50 33.45
C LYS A 406 35.23 5.93 34.45
#